data_cda92d2e0536b210197d72e972ccd40e
#
_entry.id   cda92d2e0536b210197d72e972ccd40e
#
_cell.length_a   1.000
_cell.length_b   1.000
_cell.length_c   1.000
_cell.angle_alpha   90.00
_cell.angle_beta   90.00
_cell.angle_gamma   90.00
#
_symmetry.space_group_name_H-M   'P 1'
#
loop_
_entity.id
_entity.type
_entity.pdbx_description
1 polymer ?
#
loop_
_entity_poly.entity_id
_entity_poly.type
_entity_poly.pdbx_seq_one_letter_code
_entity_poly.pdbx_strand_id
1 'polypeptide(L)'
;MELKKILATRRSVRKYLDRQVEKEVLQRVVDMALSAPSSRNTRSTRLWVVTDKSQLATISQMRDYGAAFVKDAPAAILVMGDKDKSDLWLDNCAITATILQL
;
A
#
# COMPACT_ATOMS: atom_id res chain seq x y z
N MET A 1 -9.22 2.48 17.95
CA MET A 1 -8.20 1.50 18.39
C MET A 1 -6.90 2.22 18.65
N GLU A 2 -6.26 1.94 19.78
CA GLU A 2 -5.03 2.62 20.14
C GLU A 2 -3.86 2.19 19.24
N LEU A 3 -3.02 3.14 18.88
CA LEU A 3 -1.84 2.89 18.04
C LEU A 3 -0.92 1.85 18.65
N LYS A 4 -0.71 1.88 19.96
CA LYS A 4 0.11 0.90 20.68
C LYS A 4 -0.38 -0.53 20.40
N LYS A 5 -1.68 -0.75 20.47
CA LYS A 5 -2.28 -2.06 20.21
C LYS A 5 -2.09 -2.49 18.77
N ILE A 6 -2.27 -1.58 17.83
CA ILE A 6 -2.06 -1.85 16.40
C ILE A 6 -0.62 -2.29 16.16
N LEU A 7 0.35 -1.55 16.69
CA LEU A 7 1.76 -1.87 16.52
C LEU A 7 2.12 -3.23 17.11
N ALA A 8 1.52 -3.57 18.27
CA ALA A 8 1.79 -4.83 18.95
C ALA A 8 1.14 -6.04 18.27
N THR A 9 0.01 -5.87 17.60
CA THR A 9 -0.79 -6.97 17.08
C THR A 9 -0.77 -7.12 15.57
N ARG A 10 -0.26 -6.12 14.83
CA ARG A 10 -0.15 -6.18 13.39
C ARG A 10 0.59 -7.45 12.95
N ARG A 11 0.11 -8.07 11.89
CA ARG A 11 0.79 -9.20 11.24
C ARG A 11 0.75 -9.02 9.73
N SER A 12 1.75 -9.54 9.05
CA SER A 12 1.74 -9.64 7.59
C SER A 12 0.87 -10.82 7.19
N VAL A 13 -0.31 -10.52 6.69
CA VAL A 13 -1.29 -11.54 6.28
C VAL A 13 -1.12 -11.78 4.78
N ARG A 14 -1.08 -13.06 4.39
CA ARG A 14 -0.89 -13.46 2.97
C ARG A 14 -1.96 -14.43 2.48
N LYS A 15 -2.96 -14.71 3.29
CA LYS A 15 -4.18 -15.41 2.89
C LYS A 15 -5.36 -14.47 3.08
N TYR A 16 -6.21 -14.38 2.08
CA TYR A 16 -7.30 -13.42 2.03
C TYR A 16 -8.63 -14.10 1.82
N LEU A 17 -9.68 -13.46 2.29
CA LEU A 17 -11.05 -13.88 1.99
C LEU A 17 -11.34 -13.56 0.52
N ASP A 18 -12.14 -14.42 -0.14
CA ASP A 18 -12.63 -14.16 -1.49
C ASP A 18 -13.83 -13.20 -1.40
N ARG A 19 -13.53 -11.95 -1.04
CA ARG A 19 -14.52 -10.91 -0.82
C ARG A 19 -13.95 -9.56 -1.22
N GLN A 20 -14.69 -8.81 -2.00
CA GLN A 20 -14.27 -7.48 -2.42
C GLN A 20 -14.19 -6.54 -1.22
N VAL A 21 -13.20 -5.64 -1.25
CA VAL A 21 -13.10 -4.53 -0.31
C VAL A 21 -13.96 -3.39 -0.84
N GLU A 22 -14.81 -2.83 0.02
CA GLU A 22 -15.67 -1.73 -0.36
C GLU A 22 -14.86 -0.50 -0.79
N LYS A 23 -15.32 0.17 -1.83
CA LYS A 23 -14.64 1.33 -2.40
C LYS A 23 -14.40 2.41 -1.35
N GLU A 24 -15.36 2.64 -0.47
CA GLU A 24 -15.27 3.64 0.60
C GLU A 24 -14.16 3.31 1.59
N VAL A 25 -13.96 2.02 1.88
CA VAL A 25 -12.87 1.56 2.76
C VAL A 25 -11.52 1.82 2.11
N LEU A 26 -11.38 1.47 0.82
CA LEU A 26 -10.15 1.70 0.06
C LEU A 26 -9.83 3.20 0.01
N GLN A 27 -10.84 4.04 -0.22
CA GLN A 27 -10.66 5.49 -0.27
C GLN A 27 -10.18 6.05 1.08
N ARG A 28 -10.74 5.60 2.18
CA ARG A 28 -10.31 6.03 3.52
C ARG A 28 -8.88 5.62 3.82
N VAL A 29 -8.51 4.39 3.46
CA VAL A 29 -7.14 3.90 3.65
C VAL A 29 -6.15 4.74 2.86
N VAL A 30 -6.46 5.02 1.60
CA VAL A 30 -5.62 5.87 0.73
C VAL A 30 -5.49 7.28 1.29
N ASP A 31 -6.60 7.89 1.69
CA ASP A 31 -6.59 9.25 2.23
C ASP A 31 -5.74 9.35 3.50
N MET A 32 -5.84 8.37 4.38
CA MET A 32 -5.03 8.32 5.59
C MET A 32 -3.54 8.16 5.27
N ALA A 33 -3.20 7.29 4.31
CA ALA A 33 -1.82 7.06 3.91
C ALA A 33 -1.21 8.30 3.24
N LEU A 34 -1.99 9.03 2.46
CA LEU A 34 -1.53 10.26 1.80
C LEU A 34 -1.29 11.41 2.78
N SER A 35 -1.76 11.30 4.02
CA SER A 35 -1.46 12.29 5.06
C SER A 35 -0.09 12.06 5.70
N ALA A 36 0.63 11.01 5.31
CA ALA A 36 1.97 10.72 5.82
C ALA A 36 2.94 11.89 5.54
N PRO A 37 3.88 12.16 6.44
CA PRO A 37 4.87 13.21 6.21
C PRO A 37 5.78 12.85 5.04
N SER A 38 6.29 13.85 4.35
CA SER A 38 7.29 13.70 3.31
C SER A 38 8.39 14.73 3.49
N SER A 39 9.59 14.41 2.99
CA SER A 39 10.73 15.28 3.06
C SER A 39 10.39 16.63 2.41
N ARG A 40 10.59 17.74 3.14
CA ARG A 40 10.27 19.12 2.70
C ARG A 40 8.82 19.28 2.21
N ASN A 41 7.91 18.41 2.67
CA ASN A 41 6.51 18.39 2.23
C ASN A 41 6.36 18.29 0.71
N THR A 42 7.25 17.55 0.06
CA THR A 42 7.27 17.40 -1.40
C THR A 42 6.11 16.56 -1.93
N ARG A 43 5.54 15.69 -1.08
CA ARG A 43 4.43 14.81 -1.45
C ARG A 43 4.71 14.04 -2.74
N SER A 44 5.91 13.44 -2.80
CA SER A 44 6.40 12.74 -3.98
C SER A 44 5.77 11.36 -4.18
N THR A 45 5.02 10.87 -3.19
CA THR A 45 4.40 9.53 -3.25
C THR A 45 3.07 9.58 -3.98
N ARG A 46 2.85 8.57 -4.82
CA ARG A 46 1.58 8.32 -5.51
C ARG A 46 1.10 6.93 -5.16
N LEU A 47 -0.21 6.78 -5.03
CA LEU A 47 -0.83 5.49 -4.74
C LEU A 47 -1.75 5.10 -5.89
N TRP A 48 -1.63 3.85 -6.32
CA TRP A 48 -2.50 3.27 -7.34
C TRP A 48 -3.23 2.08 -6.74
N VAL A 49 -4.56 2.19 -6.63
CA VAL A 49 -5.41 1.10 -6.15
C VAL A 49 -5.74 0.18 -7.30
N VAL A 50 -5.46 -1.10 -7.14
CA VAL A 50 -5.66 -2.11 -8.17
C VAL A 50 -6.65 -3.14 -7.63
N THR A 51 -7.77 -3.33 -8.35
CA THR A 51 -8.81 -4.30 -8.01
C THR A 51 -9.09 -5.28 -9.15
N ASP A 52 -8.57 -5.03 -10.34
CA ASP A 52 -8.72 -5.89 -11.50
C ASP A 52 -7.89 -7.17 -11.34
N LYS A 53 -8.53 -8.33 -11.50
CA LYS A 53 -7.87 -9.62 -11.28
C LYS A 53 -6.70 -9.86 -12.22
N SER A 54 -6.79 -9.42 -13.47
CA SER A 54 -5.69 -9.58 -14.43
C SER A 54 -4.49 -8.73 -14.06
N GLN A 55 -4.72 -7.52 -13.57
CA GLN A 55 -3.65 -6.65 -13.09
C GLN A 55 -3.01 -7.19 -11.82
N LEU A 56 -3.82 -7.73 -10.90
CA LEU A 56 -3.32 -8.36 -9.67
C LEU A 56 -2.43 -9.57 -10.01
N ALA A 57 -2.84 -10.37 -11.00
CA ALA A 57 -2.04 -11.51 -11.46
C ALA A 57 -0.70 -11.03 -12.05
N THR A 58 -0.69 -9.95 -12.81
CA THR A 58 0.53 -9.36 -13.35
C THR A 58 1.46 -8.89 -12.23
N ILE A 59 0.92 -8.20 -11.24
CA ILE A 59 1.69 -7.72 -10.09
C ILE A 59 2.29 -8.88 -9.31
N SER A 60 1.57 -9.99 -9.18
CA SER A 60 2.06 -11.18 -8.46
C SER A 60 3.33 -11.77 -9.08
N GLN A 61 3.62 -11.44 -10.33
CA GLN A 61 4.78 -11.92 -11.08
C GLN A 61 5.97 -10.93 -11.06
N MET A 62 5.84 -9.82 -10.34
CA MET A 62 6.89 -8.77 -10.34
C MET A 62 8.19 -9.21 -9.67
N ARG A 63 8.16 -10.30 -8.91
CA ARG A 63 9.33 -10.88 -8.24
C ARG A 63 9.28 -12.39 -8.39
N ASP A 64 10.47 -13.03 -8.42
CA ASP A 64 10.57 -14.49 -8.47
C ASP A 64 10.01 -15.13 -7.20
N TYR A 65 10.16 -14.46 -6.06
CA TYR A 65 9.70 -14.95 -4.75
C TYR A 65 8.96 -13.88 -3.97
N GLY A 66 8.00 -14.29 -3.18
CA GLY A 66 7.36 -13.46 -2.16
C GLY A 66 6.21 -12.58 -2.63
N ALA A 67 5.86 -12.61 -3.92
CA ALA A 67 4.75 -11.80 -4.44
C ALA A 67 3.56 -12.63 -4.94
N ALA A 68 3.67 -13.97 -4.99
CA ALA A 68 2.64 -14.83 -5.59
C ALA A 68 1.27 -14.68 -4.91
N PHE A 69 1.22 -14.38 -3.61
CA PHE A 69 -0.03 -14.24 -2.87
C PHE A 69 -0.89 -13.06 -3.35
N VAL A 70 -0.32 -12.10 -4.06
CA VAL A 70 -1.03 -10.88 -4.51
C VAL A 70 -2.17 -11.23 -5.47
N LYS A 71 -2.01 -12.27 -6.29
CA LYS A 71 -3.06 -12.70 -7.23
C LYS A 71 -4.37 -13.10 -6.55
N ASP A 72 -4.29 -13.53 -5.28
CA ASP A 72 -5.44 -13.98 -4.50
C ASP A 72 -6.04 -12.87 -3.62
N ALA A 73 -5.42 -11.70 -3.61
CA ALA A 73 -5.93 -10.56 -2.84
C ALA A 73 -7.12 -9.91 -3.58
N PRO A 74 -8.10 -9.37 -2.85
CA PRO A 74 -9.20 -8.64 -3.48
C PRO A 74 -8.78 -7.26 -4.00
N ALA A 75 -7.67 -6.71 -3.48
CA ALA A 75 -7.14 -5.42 -3.89
C ALA A 75 -5.65 -5.34 -3.54
N ALA A 76 -4.95 -4.47 -4.24
CA ALA A 76 -3.57 -4.11 -3.93
C ALA A 76 -3.41 -2.60 -4.09
N ILE A 77 -2.46 -2.04 -3.37
CA ILE A 77 -2.11 -0.64 -3.50
C ILE A 77 -0.63 -0.57 -3.87
N LEU A 78 -0.34 -0.03 -5.06
CA LEU A 78 1.02 0.22 -5.49
C LEU A 78 1.48 1.56 -4.94
N VAL A 79 2.63 1.55 -4.28
CA VAL A 79 3.25 2.76 -3.73
C VAL A 79 4.34 3.18 -4.69
N MET A 80 4.18 4.35 -5.30
CA MET A 80 5.08 4.87 -6.32
C MET A 80 5.64 6.21 -5.89
N GLY A 81 6.86 6.49 -6.30
CA GLY A 81 7.51 7.76 -5.98
C GLY A 81 7.86 8.54 -7.22
N ASP A 82 7.70 9.86 -7.15
CA ASP A 82 8.13 10.79 -8.18
C ASP A 82 9.53 11.32 -7.84
N LYS A 83 10.53 10.77 -8.50
CA LYS A 83 11.93 11.12 -8.25
C LYS A 83 12.26 12.58 -8.61
N ASP A 84 11.44 13.20 -9.45
CA ASP A 84 11.65 14.59 -9.87
C ASP A 84 11.15 15.57 -8.80
N LYS A 85 10.23 15.13 -7.94
CA LYS A 85 9.73 15.97 -6.83
C LYS A 85 10.62 15.93 -5.60
N SER A 86 11.34 14.83 -5.38
CA SER A 86 12.20 14.68 -4.20
C SER A 86 13.30 13.67 -4.47
N ASP A 87 14.51 13.99 -4.04
CA ASP A 87 15.62 13.03 -4.02
C ASP A 87 15.44 11.95 -2.96
N LEU A 88 14.56 12.19 -1.97
CA LEU A 88 14.19 11.22 -0.95
C LEU A 88 12.87 10.52 -1.25
N TRP A 89 12.52 10.38 -2.53
CA TRP A 89 11.25 9.78 -2.94
C TRP A 89 11.09 8.35 -2.41
N LEU A 90 12.18 7.58 -2.35
CA LEU A 90 12.13 6.21 -1.86
C LEU A 90 11.81 6.17 -0.36
N ASP A 91 12.45 7.04 0.42
CA ASP A 91 12.17 7.16 1.86
C ASP A 91 10.73 7.60 2.10
N ASN A 92 10.23 8.54 1.31
CA ASN A 92 8.85 9.01 1.39
C ASN A 92 7.88 7.87 1.09
N CYS A 93 8.17 7.02 0.10
CA CYS A 93 7.37 5.84 -0.19
C CYS A 93 7.34 4.86 0.99
N ALA A 94 8.48 4.63 1.63
CA ALA A 94 8.57 3.73 2.78
C ALA A 94 7.73 4.24 3.96
N ILE A 95 7.73 5.54 4.21
CA ILE A 95 6.91 6.16 5.26
C ILE A 95 5.41 5.95 4.95
N THR A 96 5.00 6.24 3.73
CA THR A 96 3.60 6.05 3.30
C THR A 96 3.19 4.59 3.40
N ALA A 97 4.05 3.67 2.95
CA ALA A 97 3.79 2.23 3.04
C ALA A 97 3.61 1.77 4.48
N THR A 98 4.38 2.33 5.42
CA THR A 98 4.24 2.02 6.84
C THR A 98 2.87 2.42 7.36
N ILE A 99 2.38 3.61 6.99
CA ILE A 99 1.04 4.06 7.39
C ILE A 99 -0.03 3.14 6.79
N LEU A 100 0.14 2.70 5.54
CA LEU A 100 -0.79 1.76 4.90
C LEU A 100 -0.93 0.45 5.69
N GLN A 101 0.16 -0.03 6.26
CA GLN A 101 0.15 -1.28 7.05
C GLN A 101 -0.64 -1.16 8.36
N LEU A 102 -0.77 0.02 8.88
CA LEU A 102 -1.44 0.24 10.16
C LEU A 102 -2.94 0.44 9.99
#